data_99f7b4c87ef51610ba9b0ea56dc0078e
#
_entry.id   99f7b4c87ef51610ba9b0ea56dc0078e
#
_cell.length_a   1.000
_cell.length_b   1.000
_cell.length_c   1.000
_cell.angle_alpha   90.00
_cell.angle_beta   90.00
_cell.angle_gamma   90.00
#
_symmetry.space_group_name_H-M   'P 1'
#
loop_
_entity.id
_entity.type
_entity.pdbx_description
1 polymer ?
#
loop_
_entity_poly.entity_id
_entity_poly.type
_entity_poly.pdbx_seq_one_letter_code
_entity_poly.pdbx_strand_id
1 'polypeptide(L)'
;MTNDIFVKLADRWKDVDYMESETDVPEIKRRAIHAKRLYNLIAKIPDLSITRAIVNSSPELKYHLKKSKNSTFLAITDESWLSIFSYDELNATPTKFQEAVLYGLIQGKYTYHKHGQYIQNINNEDLLVERDRDQIYIENIRLRINNTTYTTETDCVLYLI
;
A
#
# COMPACT_ATOMS: atom_id res chain seq x y z
N MET A 1 16.20 -7.24 4.27
CA MET A 1 15.93 -8.14 3.15
C MET A 1 14.67 -7.70 2.44
N THR A 2 14.77 -7.42 1.17
CA THR A 2 13.65 -6.91 0.40
C THR A 2 12.68 -8.03 0.06
N ASN A 3 11.39 -7.79 0.20
CA ASN A 3 10.37 -8.76 -0.18
C ASN A 3 10.32 -8.90 -1.70
N ASP A 4 10.34 -10.14 -2.22
CA ASP A 4 10.38 -10.42 -3.66
C ASP A 4 9.22 -9.80 -4.43
N ILE A 5 8.05 -9.73 -3.81
CA ILE A 5 6.87 -9.15 -4.46
C ILE A 5 7.04 -7.65 -4.61
N PHE A 6 7.59 -6.97 -3.61
CA PHE A 6 7.89 -5.54 -3.71
C PHE A 6 8.93 -5.28 -4.78
N VAL A 7 9.95 -6.13 -4.89
CA VAL A 7 10.97 -6.02 -5.94
C VAL A 7 10.32 -6.13 -7.32
N LYS A 8 9.43 -7.11 -7.51
CA LYS A 8 8.71 -7.29 -8.77
C LYS A 8 7.81 -6.10 -9.10
N LEU A 9 7.15 -5.54 -8.11
CA LEU A 9 6.33 -4.34 -8.30
C LEU A 9 7.20 -3.14 -8.67
N ALA A 10 8.33 -2.98 -8.00
CA ALA A 10 9.26 -1.89 -8.29
C ALA A 10 9.81 -1.99 -9.71
N ASP A 11 10.21 -3.19 -10.15
CA ASP A 11 10.70 -3.41 -11.50
C ASP A 11 9.64 -3.07 -12.53
N ARG A 12 8.42 -3.46 -12.28
CA ARG A 12 7.31 -3.15 -13.18
C ARG A 12 7.09 -1.65 -13.31
N TRP A 13 7.09 -0.93 -12.19
CA TRP A 13 6.81 0.51 -12.21
C TRP A 13 7.98 1.33 -12.76
N LYS A 14 9.19 0.81 -12.73
CA LYS A 14 10.32 1.46 -13.39
C LYS A 14 10.16 1.54 -14.90
N ASP A 15 9.57 0.51 -15.49
CA ASP A 15 9.39 0.43 -16.92
C ASP A 15 8.10 1.09 -17.39
N VAL A 16 7.18 1.31 -16.50
CA VAL A 16 5.99 2.07 -16.83
C VAL A 16 6.41 3.52 -16.80
N ASP A 17 6.80 3.96 -17.92
CA ASP A 17 7.06 5.35 -18.07
C ASP A 17 5.79 6.13 -17.77
N TYR A 18 5.87 7.06 -17.03
CA TYR A 18 5.07 8.06 -16.67
C TYR A 18 4.31 8.68 -17.69
N MET A 19 4.12 8.07 -18.71
CA MET A 19 3.24 8.50 -19.73
C MET A 19 1.84 8.75 -19.25
N GLU A 20 1.47 8.15 -18.19
CA GLU A 20 0.22 8.45 -17.60
C GLU A 20 0.45 9.42 -16.50
N SER A 21 0.57 10.65 -16.86
CA SER A 21 0.58 11.62 -15.84
C SER A 21 -0.82 11.72 -15.26
N GLU A 22 -0.99 11.09 -14.16
CA GLU A 22 -2.16 11.28 -13.34
C GLU A 22 -2.22 12.68 -12.77
N THR A 23 -1.24 13.48 -13.10
CA THR A 23 -1.16 14.87 -12.72
C THR A 23 -2.27 15.71 -13.30
N ASP A 24 -2.92 15.21 -14.32
CA ASP A 24 -4.00 15.94 -14.97
C ASP A 24 -5.37 15.61 -14.40
N VAL A 25 -5.40 14.94 -13.27
CA VAL A 25 -6.66 14.71 -12.58
C VAL A 25 -7.20 16.06 -12.17
N PRO A 26 -8.35 16.44 -12.71
CA PRO A 26 -8.93 17.73 -12.38
C PRO A 26 -9.16 17.84 -10.89
N GLU A 27 -9.26 19.06 -10.43
CA GLU A 27 -9.53 19.38 -9.04
C GLU A 27 -10.88 18.82 -8.58
N ILE A 28 -11.01 17.53 -8.60
CA ILE A 28 -12.15 16.87 -8.03
C ILE A 28 -11.94 16.87 -6.52
N LYS A 29 -12.94 17.28 -5.80
CA LYS A 29 -12.89 17.27 -4.35
C LYS A 29 -12.54 15.88 -3.85
N ARG A 30 -11.47 15.79 -3.09
CA ARG A 30 -11.07 14.53 -2.48
C ARG A 30 -12.16 14.05 -1.53
N ARG A 31 -12.52 12.81 -1.68
CA ARG A 31 -13.46 12.16 -0.78
C ARG A 31 -12.66 11.48 0.33
N ALA A 32 -13.08 11.69 1.56
CA ALA A 32 -12.48 10.98 2.68
C ALA A 32 -13.25 9.68 2.92
N ILE A 33 -12.53 8.57 2.93
CA ILE A 33 -13.07 7.29 3.40
C ILE A 33 -12.40 7.01 4.73
N HIS A 34 -13.22 6.79 5.73
CA HIS A 34 -12.78 6.67 7.10
C HIS A 34 -13.30 5.40 7.72
N ALA A 35 -12.51 4.79 8.58
CA ALA A 35 -12.87 3.60 9.31
C ALA A 35 -12.25 3.62 10.70
N LYS A 36 -12.65 2.70 11.55
CA LYS A 36 -12.16 2.63 12.91
C LYS A 36 -10.71 2.14 12.96
N ARG A 37 -10.39 1.13 12.17
CA ARG A 37 -9.07 0.49 12.14
C ARG A 37 -8.65 0.25 10.69
N LEU A 38 -7.36 0.00 10.46
CA LEU A 38 -6.89 -0.39 9.12
C LEU A 38 -7.60 -1.65 8.62
N TYR A 39 -7.82 -2.61 9.49
CA TYR A 39 -8.55 -3.82 9.13
C TYR A 39 -9.95 -3.51 8.58
N ASN A 40 -10.67 -2.61 9.24
CA ASN A 40 -12.00 -2.20 8.80
C ASN A 40 -11.94 -1.37 7.52
N LEU A 41 -10.90 -0.56 7.37
CA LEU A 41 -10.72 0.28 6.19
C LEU A 41 -10.53 -0.56 4.93
N ILE A 42 -9.72 -1.61 5.01
CA ILE A 42 -9.49 -2.52 3.89
C ILE A 42 -10.81 -3.11 3.38
N ALA A 43 -11.73 -3.41 4.29
CA ALA A 43 -13.03 -3.97 3.93
C ALA A 43 -13.92 -3.00 3.15
N LYS A 44 -13.65 -1.71 3.23
CA LYS A 44 -14.43 -0.67 2.56
C LYS A 44 -13.89 -0.30 1.17
N ILE A 45 -12.71 -0.80 0.81
CA ILE A 45 -12.05 -0.44 -0.45
C ILE A 45 -12.16 -1.65 -1.39
N PRO A 46 -12.98 -1.55 -2.46
CA PRO A 46 -13.21 -2.69 -3.36
C PRO A 46 -11.93 -3.20 -4.03
N ASP A 47 -11.01 -2.30 -4.35
CA ASP A 47 -9.77 -2.64 -5.04
C ASP A 47 -8.78 -3.43 -4.19
N LEU A 48 -9.12 -3.73 -2.95
CA LEU A 48 -8.25 -4.46 -2.02
C LEU A 48 -8.78 -5.85 -1.67
N SER A 49 -9.60 -6.45 -2.53
CA SER A 49 -10.21 -7.73 -2.21
C SER A 49 -9.19 -8.86 -2.01
N ILE A 50 -8.13 -8.87 -2.81
CA ILE A 50 -7.07 -9.87 -2.69
C ILE A 50 -6.26 -9.65 -1.42
N THR A 51 -5.84 -8.41 -1.17
CA THR A 51 -5.13 -8.07 0.08
C THR A 51 -5.98 -8.44 1.30
N ARG A 52 -7.28 -8.17 1.26
CA ARG A 52 -8.19 -8.55 2.34
C ARG A 52 -8.23 -10.06 2.55
N ALA A 53 -8.27 -10.83 1.47
CA ALA A 53 -8.27 -12.30 1.58
C ALA A 53 -6.98 -12.80 2.22
N ILE A 54 -5.84 -12.23 1.84
CA ILE A 54 -4.54 -12.58 2.41
C ILE A 54 -4.51 -12.22 3.90
N VAL A 55 -4.96 -11.04 4.26
CA VAL A 55 -5.05 -10.60 5.66
C VAL A 55 -5.92 -11.57 6.47
N ASN A 56 -7.07 -11.95 5.93
CA ASN A 56 -7.98 -12.86 6.62
C ASN A 56 -7.42 -14.28 6.78
N SER A 57 -6.42 -14.65 5.98
CA SER A 57 -5.75 -15.94 6.11
C SER A 57 -4.66 -15.95 7.19
N SER A 58 -4.34 -14.79 7.76
CA SER A 58 -3.24 -14.64 8.71
C SER A 58 -3.69 -13.99 10.01
N PRO A 59 -3.70 -14.72 11.12
CA PRO A 59 -3.99 -14.12 12.43
C PRO A 59 -3.02 -13.01 12.78
N GLU A 60 -1.76 -13.11 12.37
CA GLU A 60 -0.73 -12.10 12.63
C GLU A 60 -1.06 -10.80 11.91
N LEU A 61 -1.37 -10.85 10.60
CA LEU A 61 -1.75 -9.67 9.85
C LEU A 61 -3.00 -9.02 10.40
N LYS A 62 -4.01 -9.82 10.73
CA LYS A 62 -5.22 -9.30 11.36
C LYS A 62 -4.89 -8.55 12.64
N TYR A 63 -4.03 -9.12 13.47
CA TYR A 63 -3.62 -8.52 14.72
C TYR A 63 -2.99 -7.16 14.48
N HIS A 64 -2.00 -7.09 13.60
CA HIS A 64 -1.30 -5.84 13.29
C HIS A 64 -2.25 -4.78 12.75
N LEU A 65 -3.14 -5.14 11.83
CA LEU A 65 -4.04 -4.18 11.21
C LEU A 65 -5.16 -3.74 12.14
N LYS A 66 -5.56 -4.58 13.09
CA LYS A 66 -6.54 -4.22 14.10
C LYS A 66 -5.96 -3.38 15.23
N LYS A 67 -4.67 -3.47 15.47
CA LYS A 67 -4.00 -2.78 16.58
C LYS A 67 -3.19 -1.57 16.15
N SER A 68 -3.02 -1.35 14.85
CA SER A 68 -2.21 -0.25 14.34
C SER A 68 -2.77 1.10 14.72
N LYS A 69 -1.86 2.00 15.10
CA LYS A 69 -2.15 3.41 15.33
C LYS A 69 -0.93 4.22 14.91
N ASN A 70 -1.16 5.44 14.47
CA ASN A 70 -0.10 6.32 13.96
C ASN A 70 0.77 5.62 12.91
N SER A 71 0.12 4.91 12.00
CA SER A 71 0.81 4.07 11.00
C SER A 71 0.38 4.44 9.59
N THR A 72 1.19 4.03 8.64
CA THR A 72 0.88 4.14 7.21
C THR A 72 0.84 2.74 6.62
N PHE A 73 -0.16 2.45 5.80
CA PHE A 73 -0.26 1.15 5.13
C PHE A 73 -0.22 1.35 3.62
N LEU A 74 0.76 0.70 2.98
CA LEU A 74 0.88 0.64 1.53
C LEU A 74 0.15 -0.61 1.07
N ALA A 75 -1.08 -0.44 0.63
CA ALA A 75 -1.96 -1.56 0.31
C ALA A 75 -1.87 -1.93 -1.16
N ILE A 76 -1.52 -3.18 -1.44
CA ILE A 76 -1.40 -3.69 -2.80
C ILE A 76 -2.79 -3.90 -3.38
N THR A 77 -3.08 -3.23 -4.49
CA THR A 77 -4.36 -3.35 -5.17
C THR A 77 -4.50 -4.67 -5.90
N ASP A 78 -5.73 -5.07 -6.18
CA ASP A 78 -6.01 -6.26 -6.97
C ASP A 78 -5.33 -6.19 -8.34
N GLU A 79 -5.36 -5.03 -8.97
CA GLU A 79 -4.69 -4.82 -10.25
C GLU A 79 -3.19 -5.11 -10.15
N SER A 80 -2.55 -4.65 -9.10
CA SER A 80 -1.12 -4.88 -8.90
C SER A 80 -0.80 -6.34 -8.64
N TRP A 81 -1.60 -7.02 -7.82
CA TRP A 81 -1.44 -8.45 -7.61
C TRP A 81 -1.57 -9.23 -8.91
N LEU A 82 -2.63 -8.97 -9.67
CA LEU A 82 -2.94 -9.70 -10.89
C LEU A 82 -2.00 -9.35 -12.04
N SER A 83 -1.23 -8.30 -11.93
CA SER A 83 -0.20 -7.98 -12.90
C SER A 83 1.03 -8.90 -12.79
N ILE A 84 1.18 -9.58 -11.66
CA ILE A 84 2.34 -10.43 -11.38
C ILE A 84 1.95 -11.88 -11.21
N PHE A 85 0.79 -12.15 -10.61
CA PHE A 85 0.33 -13.48 -10.28
C PHE A 85 -1.05 -13.74 -10.87
N SER A 86 -1.36 -15.01 -11.16
CA SER A 86 -2.72 -15.39 -11.53
C SER A 86 -3.59 -15.51 -10.29
N TYR A 87 -4.89 -15.49 -10.50
CA TYR A 87 -5.86 -15.70 -9.41
C TYR A 87 -5.64 -17.04 -8.74
N ASP A 88 -5.35 -18.08 -9.54
CA ASP A 88 -5.13 -19.42 -9.02
C ASP A 88 -3.91 -19.48 -8.10
N GLU A 89 -2.84 -18.80 -8.47
CA GLU A 89 -1.65 -18.73 -7.62
C GLU A 89 -1.93 -18.04 -6.30
N LEU A 90 -2.69 -16.95 -6.34
CA LEU A 90 -3.02 -16.18 -5.15
C LEU A 90 -3.95 -16.95 -4.21
N ASN A 91 -4.89 -17.71 -4.76
CA ASN A 91 -5.84 -18.48 -3.97
C ASN A 91 -5.26 -19.79 -3.43
N ALA A 92 -4.30 -20.40 -4.15
CA ALA A 92 -3.75 -21.70 -3.76
C ALA A 92 -2.95 -21.62 -2.45
N THR A 93 -2.18 -20.56 -2.26
CA THR A 93 -1.34 -20.40 -1.07
C THR A 93 -1.31 -18.94 -0.61
N PRO A 94 -2.40 -18.44 -0.05
CA PRO A 94 -2.43 -17.03 0.39
C PRO A 94 -1.36 -16.72 1.45
N THR A 95 -0.95 -17.71 2.24
CA THR A 95 0.11 -17.54 3.24
C THR A 95 1.45 -17.13 2.63
N LYS A 96 1.70 -17.49 1.39
CA LYS A 96 2.93 -17.14 0.68
C LYS A 96 3.09 -15.62 0.53
N PHE A 97 1.98 -14.91 0.53
CA PHE A 97 1.97 -13.47 0.23
C PHE A 97 1.85 -12.57 1.48
N GLN A 98 1.81 -13.20 2.66
CA GLN A 98 1.63 -12.45 3.92
C GLN A 98 2.77 -11.49 4.20
N GLU A 99 4.01 -11.88 3.89
CA GLU A 99 5.17 -11.02 4.10
C GLU A 99 5.11 -9.77 3.23
N ALA A 100 4.58 -9.89 2.02
CA ALA A 100 4.43 -8.75 1.13
C ALA A 100 3.45 -7.73 1.70
N VAL A 101 2.36 -8.19 2.26
CA VAL A 101 1.38 -7.31 2.90
C VAL A 101 1.99 -6.63 4.12
N LEU A 102 2.66 -7.41 4.95
CA LEU A 102 3.30 -6.89 6.17
C LEU A 102 4.41 -5.89 5.84
N TYR A 103 5.14 -6.10 4.77
CA TYR A 103 6.20 -5.20 4.32
C TYR A 103 5.70 -3.79 4.09
N GLY A 104 4.45 -3.65 3.68
CA GLY A 104 3.82 -2.35 3.41
C GLY A 104 3.28 -1.64 4.65
N LEU A 105 3.37 -2.24 5.83
CA LEU A 105 2.93 -1.58 7.05
C LEU A 105 4.07 -0.75 7.64
N ILE A 106 3.90 0.56 7.63
CA ILE A 106 4.95 1.53 7.96
C ILE A 106 4.69 2.09 9.34
N GLN A 107 5.75 2.22 10.13
CA GLN A 107 5.70 2.88 11.43
C GLN A 107 5.64 4.40 11.21
N GLY A 108 4.65 5.03 11.77
CA GLY A 108 4.45 6.46 11.64
C GLY A 108 3.40 6.82 10.59
N LYS A 109 2.74 7.93 10.83
CA LYS A 109 1.73 8.46 9.91
C LYS A 109 2.37 9.43 8.94
N TYR A 110 2.49 9.03 7.68
CA TYR A 110 3.12 9.85 6.65
C TYR A 110 2.08 10.37 5.68
N THR A 111 1.63 11.60 5.89
CA THR A 111 0.72 12.32 4.99
C THR A 111 1.49 13.21 4.03
N TYR A 112 2.71 13.58 4.37
CA TYR A 112 3.62 14.33 3.52
C TYR A 112 4.89 13.50 3.31
N HIS A 113 5.32 13.39 2.07
CA HIS A 113 6.47 12.58 1.71
C HIS A 113 7.60 13.47 1.24
N LYS A 114 8.69 13.49 1.99
CA LYS A 114 9.87 14.29 1.67
C LYS A 114 10.85 13.46 0.83
N HIS A 115 11.30 14.02 -0.28
CA HIS A 115 12.28 13.37 -1.13
C HIS A 115 13.56 13.06 -0.37
N GLY A 116 14.06 11.85 -0.50
CA GLY A 116 15.26 11.39 0.19
C GLY A 116 15.05 10.94 1.62
N GLN A 117 13.84 11.01 2.11
CA GLN A 117 13.50 10.53 3.45
C GLN A 117 13.53 9.02 3.51
N TYR A 118 13.96 8.46 4.63
CA TYR A 118 13.79 7.04 4.91
C TYR A 118 12.68 6.87 5.93
N ILE A 119 11.81 5.91 5.67
CA ILE A 119 10.75 5.52 6.60
C ILE A 119 10.92 4.04 6.92
N GLN A 120 10.52 3.63 8.11
CA GLN A 120 10.68 2.24 8.54
C GLN A 120 9.37 1.51 8.51
N ASN A 121 9.38 0.29 7.98
CA ASN A 121 8.24 -0.58 8.09
C ASN A 121 8.23 -1.29 9.46
N ILE A 122 7.23 -2.12 9.68
CA ILE A 122 7.07 -2.81 10.97
C ILE A 122 8.21 -3.78 11.28
N ASN A 123 8.95 -4.21 10.27
CA ASN A 123 10.11 -5.09 10.44
C ASN A 123 11.42 -4.30 10.59
N ASN A 124 11.34 -2.98 10.78
CA ASN A 124 12.48 -2.07 10.90
C ASN A 124 13.36 -2.00 9.65
N GLU A 125 12.79 -2.30 8.50
CA GLU A 125 13.46 -2.11 7.23
C GLU A 125 13.30 -0.66 6.78
N ASP A 126 14.39 -0.06 6.30
CA ASP A 126 14.38 1.31 5.81
C ASP A 126 13.89 1.37 4.38
N LEU A 127 12.89 2.19 4.12
CA LEU A 127 12.31 2.37 2.79
C LEU A 127 12.58 3.79 2.32
N LEU A 128 13.17 3.93 1.15
CA LEU A 128 13.49 5.24 0.59
C LEU A 128 12.27 5.88 -0.06
N VAL A 129 11.99 7.11 0.33
CA VAL A 129 10.94 7.93 -0.27
C VAL A 129 11.57 8.83 -1.33
N GLU A 130 10.99 8.81 -2.52
CA GLU A 130 11.41 9.69 -3.61
C GLU A 130 10.20 10.42 -4.17
N ARG A 131 10.42 11.67 -4.55
CA ARG A 131 9.40 12.48 -5.18
C ARG A 131 9.91 12.95 -6.52
N ASP A 132 9.07 12.81 -7.54
CA ASP A 132 9.30 13.37 -8.85
C ASP A 132 8.05 14.15 -9.23
N ARG A 133 8.11 15.47 -9.07
CA ARG A 133 6.95 16.36 -9.24
C ARG A 133 5.84 15.95 -8.26
N ASP A 134 4.69 15.53 -8.80
CA ASP A 134 3.54 15.09 -7.98
C ASP A 134 3.53 13.59 -7.76
N GLN A 135 4.52 12.87 -8.30
CA GLN A 135 4.63 11.43 -8.14
C GLN A 135 5.44 11.10 -6.90
N ILE A 136 4.97 10.15 -6.13
CA ILE A 136 5.65 9.68 -4.92
C ILE A 136 5.97 8.21 -5.09
N TYR A 137 7.22 7.86 -4.80
CA TYR A 137 7.71 6.50 -4.87
C TYR A 137 8.27 6.09 -3.51
N ILE A 138 7.94 4.88 -3.07
CA ILE A 138 8.54 4.27 -1.90
C ILE A 138 9.20 2.99 -2.36
N GLU A 139 10.53 2.91 -2.23
CA GLU A 139 11.32 1.81 -2.76
C GLU A 139 11.05 1.57 -4.25
N ASN A 140 10.97 2.66 -5.01
CA ASN A 140 10.66 2.66 -6.44
C ASN A 140 9.24 2.20 -6.81
N ILE A 141 8.37 2.03 -5.84
CA ILE A 141 6.97 1.70 -6.08
C ILE A 141 6.16 2.97 -6.02
N ARG A 142 5.43 3.27 -7.08
CA ARG A 142 4.62 4.47 -7.16
C ARG A 142 3.37 4.35 -6.29
N LEU A 143 3.12 5.37 -5.47
CA LEU A 143 1.86 5.47 -4.75
C LEU A 143 0.78 5.94 -5.71
N ARG A 144 -0.37 5.29 -5.65
CA ARG A 144 -1.54 5.73 -6.42
C ARG A 144 -2.26 6.78 -5.62
N ILE A 145 -1.94 8.04 -5.89
CA ILE A 145 -2.61 9.16 -5.26
C ILE A 145 -3.83 9.47 -6.10
N ASN A 146 -4.98 9.16 -5.55
CA ASN A 146 -6.26 9.46 -6.18
C ASN A 146 -6.99 10.55 -5.39
N ASN A 147 -8.23 10.81 -5.75
CA ASN A 147 -9.04 11.84 -5.10
C ASN A 147 -9.65 11.40 -3.77
N THR A 148 -9.25 10.23 -3.27
CA THR A 148 -9.79 9.68 -2.05
C THR A 148 -8.70 9.60 -0.99
N THR A 149 -9.00 10.10 0.18
CA THR A 149 -8.14 9.99 1.36
C THR A 149 -8.67 8.86 2.23
N TYR A 150 -7.79 7.94 2.59
CA TYR A 150 -8.15 6.79 3.42
C TYR A 150 -7.51 6.95 4.78
N THR A 151 -8.33 7.08 5.81
CA THR A 151 -7.86 7.30 7.18
C THR A 151 -8.61 6.43 8.18
N THR A 152 -8.04 6.32 9.39
CA THR A 152 -8.70 5.63 10.51
C THR A 152 -8.78 6.51 11.74
N GLU A 153 -9.64 6.12 12.70
CA GLU A 153 -9.74 6.80 13.98
C GLU A 153 -8.47 6.66 14.83
N THR A 154 -7.61 5.71 14.50
CA THR A 154 -6.34 5.47 15.20
C THR A 154 -5.17 6.19 14.53
N ASP A 155 -5.45 7.24 13.77
CA ASP A 155 -4.44 8.03 13.08
C ASP A 155 -3.57 7.23 12.11
N CYS A 156 -4.18 6.31 11.39
CA CYS A 156 -3.52 5.61 10.30
C CYS A 156 -3.95 6.19 8.96
N VAL A 157 -3.09 6.09 7.97
CA VAL A 157 -3.38 6.47 6.59
C VAL A 157 -3.04 5.31 5.67
N LEU A 158 -3.83 5.14 4.62
CA LEU A 158 -3.63 4.07 3.66
C LEU A 158 -3.43 4.64 2.27
N TYR A 159 -2.41 4.14 1.59
CA TYR A 159 -2.14 4.45 0.19
C TYR A 159 -2.24 3.19 -0.66
N LEU A 160 -2.80 3.32 -1.85
CA LEU A 160 -2.86 2.23 -2.81
C LEU A 160 -1.56 2.17 -3.62
N ILE A 161 -1.08 0.96 -3.85
CA ILE A 161 0.07 0.71 -4.73
C ILE A 161 -0.23 -0.35 -5.76
#